data_89707a1664b2757e74a91a89acc1f93a
#
_entry.id   89707a1664b2757e74a91a89acc1f93a
#
_cell.length_a   1.000
_cell.length_b   1.000
_cell.length_c   1.000
_cell.angle_alpha   90.00
_cell.angle_beta   90.00
_cell.angle_gamma   90.00
#
_symmetry.space_group_name_H-M   'P 1'
#
loop_
_entity.id
_entity.type
_entity.pdbx_description
1 polymer ?
#
loop_
_entity_poly.entity_id
_entity_poly.type
_entity_poly.pdbx_seq_one_letter_code
_entity_poly.pdbx_strand_id
1 'polypeptide(L)'
;MKGATRMNSLYLLLGLVLAVILGRYIYVRFFNTQVSGFENADSFVLYYADWCPHCKTVKPVFAEWSKKGSVNIGGKTVFCSMVEADANPEKVTAAGVKGFPTMLLHKANGQKVEFNGERTPEGWEAWLKSAL
;
A
#
# COMPACT_ATOMS: atom_id res chain seq x y z
N MET A 1 42.90 -30.17 -28.54
CA MET A 1 41.88 -29.22 -29.04
C MET A 1 40.46 -29.48 -28.54
N LYS A 2 40.14 -30.54 -27.85
CA LYS A 2 38.81 -30.82 -27.27
C LYS A 2 38.55 -30.16 -25.89
N GLY A 3 39.56 -29.55 -25.25
CA GLY A 3 39.41 -28.94 -23.91
C GLY A 3 38.93 -27.48 -23.94
N ALA A 4 39.18 -26.74 -25.00
CA ALA A 4 38.79 -25.31 -25.09
C ALA A 4 37.30 -25.11 -25.28
N THR A 5 36.61 -26.02 -25.96
CA THR A 5 35.16 -25.95 -26.22
C THR A 5 34.30 -26.21 -24.96
N ARG A 6 34.77 -27.04 -24.05
CA ARG A 6 34.07 -27.30 -22.77
C ARG A 6 34.22 -26.16 -21.78
N MET A 7 35.34 -25.48 -21.77
CA MET A 7 35.61 -24.33 -20.92
C MET A 7 34.74 -23.12 -21.34
N ASN A 8 34.61 -22.88 -22.65
CA ASN A 8 33.74 -21.79 -23.17
C ASN A 8 32.27 -22.04 -22.87
N SER A 9 31.80 -23.28 -22.92
CA SER A 9 30.42 -23.64 -22.57
C SER A 9 30.12 -23.41 -21.07
N LEU A 10 31.07 -23.70 -20.21
CA LEU A 10 30.95 -23.48 -18.76
C LEU A 10 30.88 -21.98 -18.43
N TYR A 11 31.71 -21.17 -19.06
CA TYR A 11 31.65 -19.70 -18.88
C TYR A 11 30.36 -19.08 -19.40
N LEU A 12 29.79 -19.59 -20.50
CA LEU A 12 28.51 -19.17 -21.04
C LEU A 12 27.37 -19.51 -20.07
N LEU A 13 27.38 -20.71 -19.48
CA LEU A 13 26.40 -21.12 -18.48
C LEU A 13 26.49 -20.28 -17.20
N LEU A 14 27.69 -20.03 -16.71
CA LEU A 14 27.92 -19.15 -15.55
C LEU A 14 27.48 -17.72 -15.84
N GLY A 15 27.75 -17.19 -17.02
CA GLY A 15 27.29 -15.86 -17.45
C GLY A 15 25.76 -15.75 -17.49
N LEU A 16 25.09 -16.80 -18.01
CA LEU A 16 23.61 -16.82 -18.02
C LEU A 16 23.02 -16.88 -16.62
N VAL A 17 23.58 -17.68 -15.73
CA VAL A 17 23.13 -17.78 -14.32
C VAL A 17 23.31 -16.45 -13.60
N LEU A 18 24.47 -15.81 -13.78
CA LEU A 18 24.72 -14.46 -13.21
C LEU A 18 23.78 -13.41 -13.77
N ALA A 19 23.50 -13.44 -15.07
CA ALA A 19 22.55 -12.52 -15.69
C ALA A 19 21.12 -12.68 -15.14
N VAL A 20 20.68 -13.92 -14.92
CA VAL A 20 19.36 -14.20 -14.31
C VAL A 20 19.33 -13.75 -12.85
N ILE A 21 20.38 -13.99 -12.08
CA ILE A 21 20.45 -13.55 -10.66
C ILE A 21 20.47 -12.03 -10.57
N LEU A 22 21.29 -11.37 -11.39
CA LEU A 22 21.34 -9.91 -11.44
C LEU A 22 20.02 -9.30 -11.95
N GLY A 23 19.41 -9.86 -12.97
CA GLY A 23 18.11 -9.44 -13.47
C GLY A 23 17.02 -9.56 -12.42
N ARG A 24 17.00 -10.69 -11.68
CA ARG A 24 16.08 -10.91 -10.58
C ARG A 24 16.34 -9.97 -9.40
N TYR A 25 17.62 -9.71 -9.08
CA TYR A 25 18.01 -8.78 -8.03
C TYR A 25 17.59 -7.34 -8.37
N ILE A 26 17.83 -6.91 -9.61
CA ILE A 26 17.42 -5.58 -10.10
C ILE A 26 15.88 -5.49 -10.14
N TYR A 27 15.20 -6.54 -10.62
CA TYR A 27 13.74 -6.60 -10.66
C TYR A 27 13.13 -6.46 -9.26
N VAL A 28 13.59 -7.26 -8.30
CA VAL A 28 13.13 -7.19 -6.91
C VAL A 28 13.45 -5.82 -6.28
N ARG A 29 14.64 -5.28 -6.56
CA ARG A 29 15.05 -3.97 -6.04
C ARG A 29 14.24 -2.83 -6.64
N PHE A 30 13.94 -2.88 -7.94
CA PHE A 30 13.22 -1.83 -8.65
C PHE A 30 11.71 -1.86 -8.41
N PHE A 31 11.12 -3.06 -8.34
CA PHE A 31 9.68 -3.21 -8.11
C PHE A 31 9.29 -3.15 -6.63
N ASN A 32 10.14 -3.58 -5.70
CA ASN A 32 9.89 -3.39 -4.27
C ASN A 32 10.05 -1.93 -3.81
N THR A 33 10.77 -1.09 -4.52
CA THR A 33 10.91 0.33 -4.18
C THR A 33 9.64 1.15 -4.46
N GLN A 34 8.69 0.60 -5.22
CA GLN A 34 7.41 1.27 -5.49
C GLN A 34 6.40 1.13 -4.34
N VAL A 35 6.62 0.22 -3.41
CA VAL A 35 5.72 0.00 -2.25
C VAL A 35 6.21 0.70 -0.98
N SER A 36 7.47 1.12 -0.93
CA SER A 36 8.10 1.66 0.28
C SER A 36 7.92 3.17 0.51
N GLY A 37 7.14 3.86 -0.32
CA GLY A 37 6.81 5.28 -0.09
C GLY A 37 5.90 5.52 1.12
N PHE A 38 5.23 4.50 1.63
CA PHE A 38 4.26 4.61 2.73
C PHE A 38 4.75 4.03 4.07
N GLU A 39 5.88 3.34 4.10
CA GLU A 39 6.37 2.67 5.32
C GLU A 39 6.83 3.64 6.43
N ASN A 40 7.08 4.90 6.09
CA ASN A 40 7.53 5.94 7.03
C ASN A 40 6.60 7.17 7.07
N ALA A 41 5.36 7.03 6.64
CA ALA A 41 4.39 8.12 6.63
C ALA A 41 3.03 7.65 7.14
N ASP A 42 2.33 8.55 7.83
CA ASP A 42 0.98 8.28 8.28
C ASP A 42 0.04 8.18 7.07
N SER A 43 -0.80 7.15 7.04
CA SER A 43 -1.77 6.94 5.96
C SER A 43 -3.15 6.59 6.50
N PHE A 44 -4.17 7.23 5.94
CA PHE A 44 -5.57 7.00 6.27
C PHE A 44 -6.26 6.28 5.13
N VAL A 45 -6.72 5.06 5.37
CA VAL A 45 -7.17 4.12 4.34
C VAL A 45 -8.61 3.72 4.57
N LEU A 46 -9.44 3.92 3.54
CA LEU A 46 -10.80 3.38 3.49
C LEU A 46 -10.78 2.00 2.85
N TYR A 47 -11.16 0.99 3.63
CA TYR A 47 -11.43 -0.36 3.14
C TYR A 47 -12.92 -0.51 2.87
N TYR A 48 -13.27 -0.87 1.65
CA TYR A 48 -14.66 -0.95 1.21
C TYR A 48 -14.90 -2.14 0.27
N ALA A 49 -16.17 -2.47 0.07
CA ALA A 49 -16.60 -3.43 -0.92
C ALA A 49 -17.70 -2.81 -1.79
N ASP A 50 -17.66 -3.03 -3.10
CA ASP A 50 -18.62 -2.43 -4.04
C ASP A 50 -20.06 -2.92 -3.83
N TRP A 51 -20.24 -4.12 -3.28
CA TRP A 51 -21.55 -4.67 -2.91
C TRP A 51 -22.10 -4.15 -1.58
N CYS A 52 -21.31 -3.43 -0.77
CA CYS A 52 -21.70 -2.95 0.56
C CYS A 52 -22.54 -1.66 0.47
N PRO A 53 -23.79 -1.62 0.98
CA PRO A 53 -24.65 -0.43 0.89
C PRO A 53 -24.08 0.80 1.60
N HIS A 54 -23.50 0.64 2.80
CA HIS A 54 -22.89 1.73 3.57
C HIS A 54 -21.63 2.27 2.90
N CYS A 55 -20.89 1.42 2.19
CA CYS A 55 -19.73 1.82 1.39
C CYS A 55 -20.12 2.73 0.24
N LYS A 56 -21.26 2.50 -0.39
CA LYS A 56 -21.78 3.35 -1.49
C LYS A 56 -22.04 4.80 -1.07
N THR A 57 -22.34 5.01 0.20
CA THR A 57 -22.55 6.36 0.77
C THR A 57 -21.23 7.04 1.09
N VAL A 58 -20.29 6.35 1.72
CA VAL A 58 -19.04 6.95 2.19
C VAL A 58 -17.97 7.07 1.09
N LYS A 59 -17.95 6.13 0.14
CA LYS A 59 -16.94 6.08 -0.93
C LYS A 59 -16.83 7.38 -1.74
N PRO A 60 -17.92 7.98 -2.28
CA PRO A 60 -17.82 9.21 -3.07
C PRO A 60 -17.37 10.41 -2.22
N VAL A 61 -17.79 10.49 -0.97
CA VAL A 61 -17.40 11.58 -0.06
C VAL A 61 -15.93 11.47 0.28
N PHE A 62 -15.45 10.26 0.59
CA PHE A 62 -14.05 10.01 0.88
C PHE A 62 -13.15 10.25 -0.36
N ALA A 63 -13.61 9.82 -1.53
CA ALA A 63 -12.89 10.03 -2.80
C ALA A 63 -12.70 11.52 -3.12
N GLU A 64 -13.72 12.33 -2.92
CA GLU A 64 -13.63 13.78 -3.14
C GLU A 64 -12.72 14.46 -2.11
N TRP A 65 -12.85 14.10 -0.83
CA TRP A 65 -12.02 14.65 0.23
C TRP A 65 -10.54 14.28 0.05
N SER A 66 -10.26 13.06 -0.37
CA SER A 66 -8.90 12.51 -0.55
C SER A 66 -8.34 12.64 -1.97
N LYS A 67 -9.00 13.37 -2.86
CA LYS A 67 -8.65 13.42 -4.30
C LYS A 67 -7.22 13.86 -4.62
N LYS A 68 -6.57 14.58 -3.73
CA LYS A 68 -5.15 14.97 -3.85
C LYS A 68 -4.18 13.87 -3.42
N GLY A 69 -4.69 12.72 -2.94
CA GLY A 69 -3.88 11.62 -2.43
C GLY A 69 -3.30 11.84 -1.04
N SER A 70 -3.40 13.05 -0.50
CA SER A 70 -2.97 13.39 0.86
C SER A 70 -3.72 14.60 1.39
N VAL A 71 -3.80 14.68 2.73
CA VAL A 71 -4.37 15.82 3.46
C VAL A 71 -3.35 16.33 4.48
N ASN A 72 -3.37 17.62 4.77
CA ASN A 72 -2.54 18.20 5.82
C ASN A 72 -3.37 18.38 7.09
N ILE A 73 -2.96 17.72 8.16
CA ILE A 73 -3.64 17.75 9.46
C ILE A 73 -2.67 18.30 10.51
N GLY A 74 -2.91 19.54 10.94
CA GLY A 74 -2.08 20.18 11.97
C GLY A 74 -0.59 20.27 11.62
N GLY A 75 -0.24 20.44 10.35
CA GLY A 75 1.14 20.48 9.85
C GLY A 75 1.73 19.12 9.49
N LYS A 76 1.01 18.02 9.71
CA LYS A 76 1.40 16.67 9.29
C LYS A 76 0.71 16.27 8.00
N THR A 77 1.45 15.68 7.07
CA THR A 77 0.89 15.11 5.86
C THR A 77 0.43 13.68 6.13
N VAL A 78 -0.84 13.41 5.85
CA VAL A 78 -1.45 12.08 5.93
C VAL A 78 -1.83 11.65 4.52
N PHE A 79 -1.29 10.52 4.07
CA PHE A 79 -1.64 9.96 2.78
C PHE A 79 -3.02 9.29 2.86
N CYS A 80 -3.83 9.47 1.83
CA CYS A 80 -5.18 8.93 1.77
C CYS A 80 -5.29 7.96 0.61
N SER A 81 -5.86 6.78 0.86
CA SER A 81 -6.13 5.80 -0.19
C SER A 81 -7.40 5.00 0.09
N MET A 82 -7.88 4.32 -0.94
CA MET A 82 -9.02 3.41 -0.85
C MET A 82 -8.61 2.03 -1.32
N VAL A 83 -9.06 1.00 -0.62
CA VAL A 83 -8.80 -0.41 -0.94
C VAL A 83 -10.13 -1.11 -1.11
N GLU A 84 -10.38 -1.58 -2.34
CA GLU A 84 -11.53 -2.43 -2.64
C GLU A 84 -11.21 -3.88 -2.24
N ALA A 85 -12.12 -4.50 -1.48
CA ALA A 85 -11.87 -5.76 -0.79
C ALA A 85 -11.73 -6.95 -1.74
N ASP A 86 -12.59 -7.06 -2.74
CA ASP A 86 -12.59 -8.21 -3.65
C ASP A 86 -11.40 -8.18 -4.62
N ALA A 87 -10.93 -6.97 -4.95
CA ALA A 87 -9.74 -6.77 -5.78
C ALA A 87 -8.41 -6.90 -5.00
N ASN A 88 -8.44 -6.68 -3.67
CA ASN A 88 -7.25 -6.68 -2.83
C ASN A 88 -7.45 -7.47 -1.51
N PRO A 89 -7.83 -8.75 -1.56
CA PRO A 89 -8.13 -9.52 -0.36
C PRO A 89 -6.91 -9.67 0.57
N GLU A 90 -5.71 -9.70 0.01
CA GLU A 90 -4.47 -9.77 0.77
C GLU A 90 -4.21 -8.51 1.62
N LYS A 91 -4.56 -7.33 1.09
CA LYS A 91 -4.42 -6.06 1.84
C LYS A 91 -5.42 -5.96 2.97
N VAL A 92 -6.65 -6.42 2.74
CA VAL A 92 -7.71 -6.50 3.76
C VAL A 92 -7.30 -7.40 4.91
N THR A 93 -6.80 -8.59 4.59
CA THR A 93 -6.31 -9.57 5.57
C THR A 93 -5.11 -9.04 6.35
N ALA A 94 -4.12 -8.47 5.67
CA ALA A 94 -2.93 -7.88 6.31
C ALA A 94 -3.27 -6.70 7.22
N ALA A 95 -4.30 -5.92 6.87
CA ALA A 95 -4.78 -4.83 7.70
C ALA A 95 -5.60 -5.30 8.91
N GLY A 96 -6.09 -6.54 8.90
CA GLY A 96 -6.96 -7.09 9.95
C GLY A 96 -8.41 -6.61 9.86
N VAL A 97 -8.85 -6.15 8.69
CA VAL A 97 -10.21 -5.66 8.47
C VAL A 97 -11.19 -6.83 8.41
N LYS A 98 -12.26 -6.75 9.19
CA LYS A 98 -13.28 -7.81 9.32
C LYS A 98 -14.64 -7.42 8.78
N GLY A 99 -14.86 -6.15 8.45
CA GLY A 99 -16.13 -5.64 7.94
C GLY A 99 -15.95 -4.37 7.13
N PHE A 100 -17.01 -3.90 6.48
CA PHE A 100 -16.97 -2.75 5.58
C PHE A 100 -18.14 -1.78 5.84
N PRO A 101 -17.93 -0.48 5.68
CA PRO A 101 -16.63 0.18 5.47
C PRO A 101 -15.82 0.21 6.77
N THR A 102 -14.51 0.07 6.67
CA THR A 102 -13.56 0.27 7.77
C THR A 102 -12.51 1.29 7.35
N MET A 103 -12.22 2.26 8.22
CA MET A 103 -11.17 3.24 8.01
C MET A 103 -10.07 3.04 9.03
N LEU A 104 -8.83 2.89 8.58
CA LEU A 104 -7.67 2.72 9.44
C LEU A 104 -6.65 3.82 9.20
N LEU A 105 -6.15 4.38 10.29
CA LEU A 105 -4.93 5.17 10.30
C LEU A 105 -3.75 4.23 10.52
N HIS A 106 -2.93 4.08 9.51
CA HIS A 106 -1.63 3.40 9.61
C HIS A 106 -0.59 4.45 9.94
N LYS A 107 -0.04 4.40 11.13
CA LYS A 107 1.00 5.34 11.56
C LYS A 107 2.38 4.90 11.05
N ALA A 108 3.26 5.86 10.85
CA ALA A 108 4.64 5.64 10.46
C ALA A 108 5.41 4.68 11.40
N ASN A 109 5.00 4.60 12.66
CA ASN A 109 5.57 3.67 13.66
C ASN A 109 5.02 2.23 13.57
N GLY A 110 4.17 1.93 12.59
CA GLY A 110 3.54 0.61 12.40
C GLY A 110 2.24 0.40 13.18
N GLN A 111 1.84 1.34 14.02
CA GLN A 111 0.58 1.26 14.75
C GLN A 111 -0.61 1.48 13.82
N LYS A 112 -1.68 0.71 14.02
CA LYS A 112 -2.96 0.85 13.33
C LYS A 112 -4.02 1.32 14.30
N VAL A 113 -4.78 2.34 13.92
CA VAL A 113 -5.87 2.88 14.75
C VAL A 113 -7.13 2.95 13.89
N GLU A 114 -8.19 2.31 14.36
CA GLU A 114 -9.47 2.30 13.65
C GLU A 114 -10.25 3.58 13.94
N PHE A 115 -10.80 4.16 12.87
CA PHE A 115 -11.70 5.31 12.97
C PHE A 115 -13.11 4.89 13.38
N ASN A 116 -13.63 5.48 14.43
CA ASN A 116 -14.96 5.21 15.00
C ASN A 116 -15.79 6.50 15.15
N GLY A 117 -15.63 7.46 14.26
CA GLY A 117 -16.32 8.73 14.30
C GLY A 117 -17.37 8.90 13.20
N GLU A 118 -17.79 10.13 13.03
CA GLU A 118 -18.72 10.54 11.98
C GLU A 118 -18.03 10.49 10.61
N ARG A 119 -18.65 9.82 9.65
CA ARG A 119 -18.08 9.58 8.30
C ARG A 119 -18.27 10.81 7.39
N THR A 120 -17.76 11.94 7.83
CA THR A 120 -17.75 13.22 7.13
C THR A 120 -16.32 13.76 7.06
N PRO A 121 -15.99 14.63 6.09
CA PRO A 121 -14.68 15.28 6.03
C PRO A 121 -14.27 15.94 7.36
N GLU A 122 -15.17 16.65 7.97
CA GLU A 122 -14.97 17.32 9.27
C GLU A 122 -14.73 16.31 10.39
N GLY A 123 -15.48 15.21 10.40
CA GLY A 123 -15.31 14.12 11.36
C GLY A 123 -13.96 13.44 11.22
N TRP A 124 -13.49 13.19 9.99
CA TRP A 124 -12.17 12.61 9.72
C TRP A 124 -11.04 13.55 10.15
N GLU A 125 -11.13 14.82 9.79
CA GLU A 125 -10.10 15.81 10.13
C GLU A 125 -9.99 16.02 11.65
N ALA A 126 -11.12 16.15 12.35
CA ALA A 126 -11.14 16.29 13.80
C ALA A 126 -10.55 15.07 14.52
N TRP A 127 -10.91 13.88 14.05
CA TRP A 127 -10.38 12.64 14.61
C TRP A 127 -8.89 12.46 14.31
N LEU A 128 -8.46 12.68 13.06
CA LEU A 128 -7.05 12.59 12.68
C LEU A 128 -6.19 13.57 13.50
N LYS A 129 -6.69 14.78 13.74
CA LYS A 129 -6.00 15.78 14.58
C LYS A 129 -5.75 15.29 16.00
N SER A 130 -6.64 14.46 16.54
CA SER A 130 -6.50 13.89 17.88
C SER A 130 -5.67 12.59 17.89
N ALA A 131 -5.64 11.84 16.76
CA ALA A 131 -4.99 10.54 16.66
C ALA A 131 -3.50 10.62 16.24
N LEU A 132 -3.10 11.73 15.63
CA LEU A 132 -1.73 11.97 15.16
C LEU A 132 -0.83 12.51 16.28
#